data_2581fb593eef251af5c5fc1d49c275de
#
_entry.id   2581fb593eef251af5c5fc1d49c275de
#
_cell.length_a   1.000
_cell.length_b   1.000
_cell.length_c   1.000
_cell.angle_alpha   90.00
_cell.angle_beta   90.00
_cell.angle_gamma   90.00
#
_symmetry.space_group_name_H-M   'P 1'
#
loop_
_entity.id
_entity.type
_entity.pdbx_description
1 polymer ?
#
loop_
_entity_poly.entity_id
_entity_poly.type
_entity_poly.pdbx_seq_one_letter_code
_entity_poly.pdbx_strand_id
1 'polypeptide(L)'
;MRRAILSVILVFMLGILFQPVTAKAAKEDDIVALMNSARAKHGLSEVSIDQTLTDVAKTRAAECSKKFSHIRPNGKAWYTVSRATNAENLAHAVNDAQQSPENVVLAWLLSPTHKANVMRKSCTSVGIAYYIGANGETYIVCEFN
;
A
#
# COMPACT_ATOMS: atom_id res chain seq x y z
N MET A 1 55.13 27.66 -38.85
CA MET A 1 54.45 26.40 -38.54
C MET A 1 53.71 26.57 -37.21
N ARG A 2 52.36 26.77 -37.26
CA ARG A 2 51.52 26.92 -36.07
C ARG A 2 50.84 25.56 -35.79
N ARG A 3 51.17 24.95 -34.64
CA ARG A 3 50.53 23.70 -34.19
C ARG A 3 49.19 24.06 -33.51
N ALA A 4 48.11 23.63 -34.10
CA ALA A 4 46.78 23.69 -33.48
C ALA A 4 46.67 22.58 -32.46
N ILE A 5 46.40 22.94 -31.19
CA ILE A 5 46.09 22.01 -30.11
C ILE A 5 44.58 21.79 -30.14
N LEU A 6 44.17 20.58 -30.49
CA LEU A 6 42.76 20.17 -30.48
C LEU A 6 42.42 19.74 -29.05
N SER A 7 41.70 20.59 -28.33
CA SER A 7 41.15 20.24 -27.00
C SER A 7 39.91 19.39 -27.18
N VAL A 8 40.01 18.10 -26.83
CA VAL A 8 38.84 17.19 -26.74
C VAL A 8 38.17 17.44 -25.43
N ILE A 9 37.00 18.06 -25.44
CA ILE A 9 36.14 18.20 -24.25
C ILE A 9 35.35 16.90 -24.14
N LEU A 10 35.72 16.05 -23.15
CA LEU A 10 34.99 14.86 -22.79
C LEU A 10 33.80 15.26 -21.91
N VAL A 11 32.60 15.35 -22.50
CA VAL A 11 31.36 15.57 -21.76
C VAL A 11 30.95 14.27 -21.08
N PHE A 12 31.18 14.18 -19.76
CA PHE A 12 30.62 13.12 -18.92
C PHE A 12 29.10 13.36 -18.79
N MET A 13 28.32 12.66 -19.61
CA MET A 13 26.88 12.52 -19.37
C MET A 13 26.68 11.65 -18.14
N LEU A 14 26.47 12.29 -17.00
CA LEU A 14 26.04 11.63 -15.78
C LEU A 14 24.58 11.18 -15.99
N GLY A 15 24.42 9.95 -16.45
CA GLY A 15 23.09 9.31 -16.55
C GLY A 15 22.51 9.14 -15.14
N ILE A 16 21.60 10.03 -14.75
CA ILE A 16 20.78 9.84 -13.56
C ILE A 16 19.86 8.65 -13.86
N LEU A 17 20.24 7.48 -13.34
CA LEU A 17 19.36 6.31 -13.33
C LEU A 17 18.18 6.64 -12.39
N PHE A 18 17.09 7.13 -12.95
CA PHE A 18 15.81 7.18 -12.27
C PHE A 18 15.37 5.74 -11.98
N GLN A 19 15.61 5.28 -10.75
CA GLN A 19 15.09 4.01 -10.27
C GLN A 19 13.56 4.16 -10.09
N PRO A 20 12.75 3.22 -10.56
CA PRO A 20 11.28 3.27 -10.40
C PRO A 20 10.89 2.83 -8.98
N VAL A 21 11.31 3.58 -7.97
CA VAL A 21 10.91 3.36 -6.55
C VAL A 21 9.48 3.87 -6.29
N THR A 22 8.90 4.62 -7.22
CA THR A 22 7.77 5.51 -6.93
C THR A 22 6.37 4.96 -7.17
N ALA A 23 6.17 3.95 -8.04
CA ALA A 23 4.81 3.56 -8.42
C ALA A 23 4.06 2.76 -7.33
N LYS A 24 4.75 2.00 -6.51
CA LYS A 24 4.12 1.18 -5.44
C LYS A 24 3.79 2.04 -4.22
N ALA A 25 4.72 2.87 -3.76
CA ALA A 25 4.48 3.81 -2.66
C ALA A 25 3.38 4.83 -3.00
N ALA A 26 3.27 5.25 -4.27
CA ALA A 26 2.20 6.14 -4.72
C ALA A 26 0.80 5.55 -4.54
N LYS A 27 0.60 4.24 -4.81
CA LYS A 27 -0.72 3.60 -4.63
C LYS A 27 -1.14 3.51 -3.16
N GLU A 28 -0.20 3.24 -2.27
CA GLU A 28 -0.43 3.16 -0.83
C GLU A 28 -0.79 4.54 -0.27
N ASP A 29 -0.09 5.59 -0.69
CA ASP A 29 -0.39 6.99 -0.34
C ASP A 29 -1.77 7.43 -0.88
N ASP A 30 -2.10 7.06 -2.12
CA ASP A 30 -3.40 7.36 -2.74
C ASP A 30 -4.56 6.70 -1.96
N ILE A 31 -4.40 5.45 -1.49
CA ILE A 31 -5.39 4.80 -0.62
C ILE A 31 -5.60 5.62 0.66
N VAL A 32 -4.53 6.05 1.32
CA VAL A 32 -4.64 6.84 2.55
C VAL A 32 -5.32 8.18 2.29
N ALA A 33 -4.97 8.87 1.21
CA ALA A 33 -5.61 10.12 0.82
C ALA A 33 -7.12 9.97 0.57
N LEU A 34 -7.52 8.89 -0.14
CA LEU A 34 -8.92 8.57 -0.40
C LEU A 34 -9.69 8.21 0.88
N MET A 35 -9.08 7.42 1.77
CA MET A 35 -9.65 7.11 3.08
C MET A 35 -9.82 8.38 3.91
N ASN A 36 -8.82 9.27 3.95
CA ASN A 36 -8.88 10.54 4.67
C ASN A 36 -9.93 11.47 4.09
N SER A 37 -10.09 11.52 2.77
CA SER A 37 -11.20 12.24 2.13
C SER A 37 -12.57 11.73 2.59
N ALA A 38 -12.74 10.41 2.70
CA ALA A 38 -13.98 9.82 3.20
C ALA A 38 -14.18 10.10 4.70
N ARG A 39 -13.14 10.02 5.51
CA ARG A 39 -13.16 10.33 6.95
C ARG A 39 -13.53 11.78 7.21
N ALA A 40 -12.95 12.73 6.46
CA ALA A 40 -13.26 14.16 6.57
C ALA A 40 -14.74 14.48 6.34
N LYS A 41 -15.38 13.80 5.37
CA LYS A 41 -16.84 13.95 5.11
C LYS A 41 -17.71 13.53 6.31
N HIS A 42 -17.14 12.76 7.25
CA HIS A 42 -17.80 12.34 8.48
C HIS A 42 -17.25 13.03 9.74
N GLY A 43 -16.47 14.10 9.57
CA GLY A 43 -15.91 14.88 10.68
C GLY A 43 -14.86 14.11 11.50
N LEU A 44 -14.21 13.10 10.91
CA LEU A 44 -13.18 12.30 11.56
C LEU A 44 -11.79 12.85 11.24
N SER A 45 -10.87 12.74 12.20
CA SER A 45 -9.46 13.08 12.00
C SER A 45 -8.81 12.18 10.96
N GLU A 46 -7.81 12.70 10.26
CA GLU A 46 -7.00 11.93 9.33
C GLU A 46 -6.21 10.82 10.04
N VAL A 47 -5.92 9.76 9.29
CA VAL A 47 -4.95 8.73 9.65
C VAL A 47 -3.66 8.94 8.88
N SER A 48 -2.53 8.56 9.46
CA SER A 48 -1.21 8.60 8.83
C SER A 48 -0.64 7.20 8.59
N ILE A 49 0.32 7.09 7.68
CA ILE A 49 1.03 5.81 7.48
C ILE A 49 1.97 5.56 8.65
N ASP A 50 1.93 4.34 9.20
CA ASP A 50 2.86 3.81 10.20
C ASP A 50 3.68 2.68 9.61
N GLN A 51 5.00 2.73 9.78
CA GLN A 51 5.91 1.75 9.19
C GLN A 51 5.74 0.36 9.81
N THR A 52 5.48 0.27 11.10
CA THR A 52 5.24 -1.02 11.78
C THR A 52 3.99 -1.70 11.23
N LEU A 53 2.90 -0.93 11.06
CA LEU A 53 1.67 -1.45 10.44
C LEU A 53 1.88 -1.80 8.96
N THR A 54 2.70 -1.03 8.23
CA THR A 54 3.06 -1.34 6.84
C THR A 54 3.81 -2.67 6.74
N ASP A 55 4.72 -2.96 7.64
CA ASP A 55 5.46 -4.25 7.64
C ASP A 55 4.55 -5.43 8.04
N VAL A 56 3.58 -5.19 8.92
CA VAL A 56 2.50 -6.14 9.21
C VAL A 56 1.65 -6.38 7.96
N ALA A 57 1.21 -5.32 7.27
CA ALA A 57 0.43 -5.41 6.05
C ALA A 57 1.16 -6.17 4.93
N LYS A 58 2.48 -5.96 4.76
CA LYS A 58 3.31 -6.73 3.81
C LYS A 58 3.30 -8.23 4.12
N THR A 59 3.46 -8.59 5.39
CA THR A 59 3.40 -9.98 5.84
C THR A 59 2.04 -10.59 5.52
N ARG A 60 0.96 -9.89 5.87
CA ARG A 60 -0.40 -10.35 5.63
C ARG A 60 -0.75 -10.43 4.14
N ALA A 61 -0.32 -9.49 3.31
CA ALA A 61 -0.55 -9.51 1.87
C ALA A 61 0.12 -10.73 1.22
N ALA A 62 1.35 -11.07 1.62
CA ALA A 62 2.03 -12.29 1.20
C ALA A 62 1.33 -13.57 1.70
N GLU A 63 0.75 -13.58 2.91
CA GLU A 63 -0.05 -14.68 3.42
C GLU A 63 -1.38 -14.82 2.64
N CYS A 64 -2.03 -13.70 2.32
CA CYS A 64 -3.27 -13.66 1.54
C CYS A 64 -3.10 -14.24 0.13
N SER A 65 -1.92 -14.13 -0.47
CA SER A 65 -1.63 -14.78 -1.76
C SER A 65 -1.64 -16.32 -1.70
N LYS A 66 -1.46 -16.89 -0.52
CA LYS A 66 -1.55 -18.34 -0.28
C LYS A 66 -2.95 -18.73 0.18
N LYS A 67 -3.60 -17.89 0.95
CA LYS A 67 -4.95 -18.08 1.49
C LYS A 67 -5.60 -16.73 1.74
N PHE A 68 -6.50 -16.29 0.86
CA PHE A 68 -7.24 -15.05 1.01
C PHE A 68 -8.28 -15.17 2.13
N SER A 69 -7.87 -14.81 3.34
CA SER A 69 -8.68 -15.00 4.55
C SER A 69 -8.12 -14.20 5.72
N HIS A 70 -8.98 -13.83 6.67
CA HIS A 70 -8.58 -13.36 8.01
C HIS A 70 -7.98 -14.47 8.89
N ILE A 71 -8.00 -15.72 8.44
CA ILE A 71 -7.26 -16.83 9.08
C ILE A 71 -5.96 -17.02 8.31
N ARG A 72 -4.83 -16.86 9.01
CA ARG A 72 -3.48 -17.00 8.48
C ARG A 72 -3.21 -18.42 7.95
N PRO A 73 -2.25 -18.64 7.05
CA PRO A 73 -1.89 -19.98 6.59
C PRO A 73 -1.52 -20.96 7.70
N ASN A 74 -1.03 -20.47 8.84
CA ASN A 74 -0.71 -21.28 10.02
C ASN A 74 -1.93 -21.63 10.89
N GLY A 75 -3.15 -21.31 10.45
CA GLY A 75 -4.41 -21.58 11.15
C GLY A 75 -4.79 -20.59 12.24
N LYS A 76 -3.93 -19.61 12.56
CA LYS A 76 -4.20 -18.60 13.57
C LYS A 76 -4.98 -17.42 12.99
N ALA A 77 -5.65 -16.66 13.86
CA ALA A 77 -6.33 -15.43 13.45
C ALA A 77 -5.33 -14.34 13.00
N TRP A 78 -5.77 -13.44 12.10
CA TRP A 78 -4.97 -12.38 11.51
C TRP A 78 -4.20 -11.52 12.53
N TYR A 79 -4.86 -11.13 13.65
CA TYR A 79 -4.26 -10.28 14.69
C TYR A 79 -3.08 -10.94 15.42
N THR A 80 -2.83 -12.23 15.22
CA THR A 80 -1.65 -12.91 15.80
C THR A 80 -0.35 -12.57 15.06
N VAL A 81 -0.42 -11.82 13.97
CA VAL A 81 0.76 -11.35 13.24
C VAL A 81 1.52 -10.29 14.04
N SER A 82 0.80 -9.41 14.73
CA SER A 82 1.37 -8.34 15.55
C SER A 82 0.36 -7.84 16.59
N ARG A 83 0.87 -7.27 17.69
CA ARG A 83 0.05 -6.54 18.67
C ARG A 83 -0.20 -5.07 18.27
N ALA A 84 0.44 -4.59 17.20
CA ALA A 84 0.30 -3.21 16.73
C ALA A 84 -1.02 -2.98 15.99
N THR A 85 -1.63 -4.05 15.46
CA THR A 85 -2.84 -3.95 14.65
C THR A 85 -4.09 -4.29 15.45
N ASN A 86 -5.16 -3.52 15.24
CA ASN A 86 -6.46 -3.65 15.90
C ASN A 86 -7.60 -3.94 14.91
N ALA A 87 -7.37 -3.79 13.61
CA ALA A 87 -8.31 -4.17 12.55
C ALA A 87 -7.58 -4.39 11.22
N GLU A 88 -8.18 -5.21 10.35
CA GLU A 88 -7.64 -5.57 9.05
C GLU A 88 -8.72 -5.43 7.97
N ASN A 89 -8.40 -4.77 6.86
CA ASN A 89 -9.18 -4.81 5.62
C ASN A 89 -8.38 -5.54 4.55
N LEU A 90 -9.03 -6.44 3.83
CA LEU A 90 -8.45 -7.18 2.72
C LEU A 90 -9.13 -6.78 1.40
N ALA A 91 -8.35 -6.78 0.33
CA ALA A 91 -8.87 -6.73 -1.04
C ALA A 91 -8.05 -7.66 -1.94
N HIS A 92 -8.72 -8.21 -2.96
CA HIS A 92 -8.13 -9.08 -3.96
C HIS A 92 -8.51 -8.54 -5.34
N ALA A 93 -7.55 -8.46 -6.24
CA ALA A 93 -7.71 -7.91 -7.57
C ALA A 93 -7.08 -8.83 -8.62
N VAL A 94 -7.83 -9.11 -9.68
CA VAL A 94 -7.39 -9.95 -10.80
C VAL A 94 -7.00 -9.13 -12.03
N ASN A 95 -7.13 -7.80 -11.98
CA ASN A 95 -6.77 -6.88 -13.05
C ASN A 95 -6.41 -5.48 -12.52
N ASP A 96 -5.87 -4.62 -13.38
CA ASP A 96 -5.41 -3.29 -13.02
C ASP A 96 -6.54 -2.37 -12.52
N ALA A 97 -7.74 -2.48 -13.06
CA ALA A 97 -8.87 -1.67 -12.62
C ALA A 97 -9.25 -1.99 -11.16
N GLN A 98 -9.30 -3.28 -10.81
CA GLN A 98 -9.65 -3.70 -9.45
C GLN A 98 -8.60 -3.35 -8.41
N GLN A 99 -7.31 -3.28 -8.80
CA GLN A 99 -6.23 -2.90 -7.88
C GLN A 99 -6.01 -1.39 -7.79
N SER A 100 -6.78 -0.57 -8.52
CA SER A 100 -6.65 0.89 -8.40
C SER A 100 -7.06 1.35 -7.00
N PRO A 101 -6.37 2.34 -6.42
CA PRO A 101 -6.70 2.87 -5.10
C PRO A 101 -8.18 3.26 -4.94
N GLU A 102 -8.76 3.88 -5.97
CA GLU A 102 -10.16 4.31 -5.98
C GLU A 102 -11.11 3.13 -5.83
N ASN A 103 -10.89 2.05 -6.60
CA ASN A 103 -11.75 0.87 -6.57
C ASN A 103 -11.57 0.06 -5.29
N VAL A 104 -10.35 -0.03 -4.76
CA VAL A 104 -10.07 -0.67 -3.47
C VAL A 104 -10.79 0.06 -2.33
N VAL A 105 -10.64 1.39 -2.23
CA VAL A 105 -11.29 2.18 -1.18
C VAL A 105 -12.80 2.17 -1.35
N LEU A 106 -13.31 2.27 -2.58
CA LEU A 106 -14.74 2.17 -2.86
C LEU A 106 -15.30 0.82 -2.40
N ALA A 107 -14.65 -0.30 -2.70
CA ALA A 107 -15.06 -1.63 -2.26
C ALA A 107 -15.10 -1.72 -0.71
N TRP A 108 -14.10 -1.18 -0.02
CA TRP A 108 -14.12 -1.13 1.44
C TRP A 108 -15.24 -0.26 1.99
N LEU A 109 -15.53 0.88 1.38
CA LEU A 109 -16.60 1.79 1.83
C LEU A 109 -18.01 1.23 1.56
N LEU A 110 -18.16 0.37 0.56
CA LEU A 110 -19.43 -0.32 0.26
C LEU A 110 -19.69 -1.54 1.15
N SER A 111 -18.65 -2.09 1.78
CA SER A 111 -18.78 -3.21 2.73
C SER A 111 -18.94 -2.69 4.17
N PRO A 112 -20.04 -2.99 4.87
CA PRO A 112 -20.30 -2.46 6.22
C PRO A 112 -19.15 -2.72 7.21
N THR A 113 -18.56 -3.92 7.20
CA THR A 113 -17.47 -4.31 8.11
C THR A 113 -16.17 -3.58 7.79
N HIS A 114 -15.79 -3.51 6.50
CA HIS A 114 -14.60 -2.79 6.08
C HIS A 114 -14.75 -1.28 6.28
N LYS A 115 -15.94 -0.73 5.98
CA LYS A 115 -16.25 0.67 6.24
C LYS A 115 -16.12 1.03 7.72
N ALA A 116 -16.55 0.15 8.62
CA ALA A 116 -16.43 0.37 10.05
C ALA A 116 -14.96 0.54 10.49
N ASN A 117 -14.03 -0.20 9.88
CA ASN A 117 -12.60 -0.05 10.13
C ASN A 117 -12.08 1.30 9.60
N VAL A 118 -12.42 1.67 8.35
CA VAL A 118 -12.03 2.97 7.76
C VAL A 118 -12.56 4.14 8.57
N MET A 119 -13.78 4.04 9.11
CA MET A 119 -14.47 5.09 9.88
C MET A 119 -14.23 5.01 11.39
N ARG A 120 -13.33 4.15 11.86
CA ARG A 120 -13.02 4.03 13.30
C ARG A 120 -12.47 5.34 13.83
N LYS A 121 -13.17 5.95 14.81
CA LYS A 121 -12.81 7.24 15.39
C LYS A 121 -11.48 7.20 16.14
N SER A 122 -11.17 6.09 16.81
CA SER A 122 -9.94 5.91 17.59
C SER A 122 -8.71 5.59 16.73
N CYS A 123 -8.88 5.27 15.44
CA CYS A 123 -7.76 4.98 14.56
C CYS A 123 -7.00 6.26 14.21
N THR A 124 -5.70 6.26 14.39
CA THR A 124 -4.79 7.36 14.09
C THR A 124 -3.75 7.01 13.03
N SER A 125 -3.49 5.72 12.81
CA SER A 125 -2.50 5.27 11.85
C SER A 125 -2.89 3.97 11.15
N VAL A 126 -2.37 3.79 9.95
CA VAL A 126 -2.61 2.63 9.09
C VAL A 126 -1.31 2.16 8.43
N GLY A 127 -1.27 0.89 8.06
CA GLY A 127 -0.24 0.34 7.19
C GLY A 127 -0.88 -0.33 6.00
N ILE A 128 -0.36 -0.08 4.79
CA ILE A 128 -0.92 -0.62 3.55
C ILE A 128 0.16 -1.35 2.78
N ALA A 129 -0.21 -2.46 2.16
CA ALA A 129 0.68 -3.20 1.28
C ALA A 129 -0.06 -3.82 0.10
N TYR A 130 0.61 -3.81 -1.04
CA TYR A 130 0.26 -4.54 -2.25
C TYR A 130 1.23 -5.71 -2.43
N TYR A 131 0.72 -6.88 -2.73
CA TYR A 131 1.52 -8.07 -3.04
C TYR A 131 0.99 -8.73 -4.30
N ILE A 132 1.86 -8.98 -5.28
CA ILE A 132 1.51 -9.72 -6.49
C ILE A 132 1.88 -11.19 -6.24
N GLY A 133 0.87 -12.05 -6.25
CA GLY A 133 1.02 -13.48 -6.10
C GLY A 133 1.63 -14.15 -7.34
N ALA A 134 2.03 -15.41 -7.19
CA ALA A 134 2.57 -16.20 -8.31
C ALA A 134 1.55 -16.43 -9.44
N ASN A 135 0.26 -16.29 -9.15
CA ASN A 135 -0.84 -16.32 -10.11
C ASN A 135 -1.02 -15.00 -10.90
N GLY A 136 -0.21 -13.97 -10.63
CA GLY A 136 -0.31 -12.65 -11.23
C GLY A 136 -1.41 -11.76 -10.63
N GLU A 137 -2.16 -12.25 -9.65
CA GLU A 137 -3.21 -11.49 -8.97
C GLU A 137 -2.63 -10.64 -7.82
N THR A 138 -3.31 -9.56 -7.50
CA THR A 138 -2.86 -8.59 -6.47
C THR A 138 -3.67 -8.75 -5.20
N TYR A 139 -2.97 -8.82 -4.08
CA TYR A 139 -3.53 -8.89 -2.73
C TYR A 139 -3.18 -7.60 -1.99
N ILE A 140 -4.20 -6.90 -1.50
CA ILE A 140 -4.07 -5.61 -0.85
C ILE A 140 -4.55 -5.75 0.59
N VAL A 141 -3.74 -5.28 1.51
CA VAL A 141 -4.03 -5.32 2.95
C VAL A 141 -3.87 -3.93 3.54
N CYS A 142 -4.84 -3.54 4.35
CA CYS A 142 -4.75 -2.38 5.23
C CYS A 142 -4.87 -2.84 6.68
N GLU A 143 -3.85 -2.55 7.46
CA GLU A 143 -3.82 -2.73 8.91
C GLU A 143 -4.10 -1.40 9.61
N PHE A 144 -4.88 -1.44 10.68
CA PHE A 144 -5.29 -0.25 11.46
C PHE A 144 -4.83 -0.41 12.92
N ASN A 145 -4.38 0.71 13.55
CA ASN A 145 -4.09 0.73 14.99
C ASN A 145 -5.35 0.85 15.86
#